data_a0c0e48fcb7f78b419ee84b6dc6f830c
#
_entry.id   a0c0e48fcb7f78b419ee84b6dc6f830c
#
_cell.length_a   1.000
_cell.length_b   1.000
_cell.length_c   1.000
_cell.angle_alpha   90.00
_cell.angle_beta   90.00
_cell.angle_gamma   90.00
#
_symmetry.space_group_name_H-M   'P 1'
#
loop_
_entity.id
_entity.type
_entity.pdbx_description
1 polymer ?
#
loop_
_entity_poly.entity_id
_entity_poly.type
_entity_poly.pdbx_seq_one_letter_code
_entity_poly.pdbx_strand_id
1 'polypeptide(L)'
;MSVENLGEIVIAPHVLEVITGIASAKVEGVHSLHNKRFADGLSKTSLNRGVYLESDEEGNLTADIYVYLEYGVSVPAVSMDIQRAVKTAVFNYADVTVSAVNIHVVGIVPVETPKPELKDLFGEDFLDEE
;
A
#
# COMPACT_ATOMS: atom_id res chain seq x y z
N MET A 1 -30.93 -16.85 -6.62
CA MET A 1 -30.10 -16.40 -5.59
C MET A 1 -30.84 -15.90 -4.37
N SER A 2 -30.43 -16.38 -3.27
CA SER A 2 -31.07 -16.02 -2.05
C SER A 2 -30.77 -14.56 -1.71
N VAL A 3 -31.78 -13.88 -1.22
CA VAL A 3 -31.61 -12.49 -0.83
C VAL A 3 -31.73 -12.43 0.69
N GLU A 4 -30.66 -12.76 1.33
CA GLU A 4 -30.64 -12.64 2.78
C GLU A 4 -30.26 -11.23 3.15
N ASN A 5 -31.04 -10.67 4.02
CA ASN A 5 -30.77 -9.32 4.46
C ASN A 5 -29.87 -9.38 5.68
N LEU A 6 -28.60 -9.56 5.44
CA LEU A 6 -27.63 -9.69 6.52
C LEU A 6 -27.03 -8.35 6.93
N GLY A 7 -27.42 -7.27 6.26
CA GLY A 7 -26.84 -6.00 6.55
C GLY A 7 -25.82 -5.59 5.52
N GLU A 8 -24.99 -4.66 5.89
CA GLU A 8 -24.06 -4.06 4.94
C GLU A 8 -22.64 -4.17 5.48
N ILE A 9 -21.69 -4.40 4.57
CA ILE A 9 -20.28 -4.41 4.92
C ILE A 9 -19.65 -3.17 4.32
N VAL A 10 -19.13 -2.32 5.19
CA VAL A 10 -18.52 -1.07 4.77
C VAL A 10 -17.04 -1.12 5.11
N ILE A 11 -16.18 -0.93 4.11
CA ILE A 11 -14.74 -0.97 4.30
C ILE A 11 -14.22 0.45 4.25
N ALA A 12 -13.59 0.88 5.35
CA ALA A 12 -13.04 2.22 5.41
C ALA A 12 -11.86 2.34 4.44
N PRO A 13 -11.66 3.53 3.85
CA PRO A 13 -10.51 3.71 2.96
C PRO A 13 -9.18 3.37 3.61
N HIS A 14 -9.06 3.59 4.90
CA HIS A 14 -7.84 3.25 5.62
C HIS A 14 -7.50 1.77 5.49
N VAL A 15 -8.52 0.92 5.48
CA VAL A 15 -8.28 -0.51 5.34
C VAL A 15 -7.65 -0.82 3.99
N LEU A 16 -8.12 -0.16 2.93
CA LEU A 16 -7.55 -0.37 1.62
C LEU A 16 -6.12 0.13 1.56
N GLU A 17 -5.83 1.22 2.24
CA GLU A 17 -4.46 1.73 2.28
C GLU A 17 -3.52 0.74 2.96
N VAL A 18 -3.98 0.14 4.05
CA VAL A 18 -3.15 -0.82 4.78
C VAL A 18 -2.91 -2.07 3.93
N ILE A 19 -3.96 -2.57 3.29
CA ILE A 19 -3.81 -3.74 2.43
C ILE A 19 -2.79 -3.44 1.32
N THR A 20 -2.92 -2.28 0.69
CA THR A 20 -2.03 -1.89 -0.38
C THR A 20 -0.60 -1.75 0.13
N GLY A 21 -0.42 -1.12 1.27
CA GLY A 21 0.90 -0.91 1.82
C GLY A 21 1.60 -2.20 2.20
N ILE A 22 0.88 -3.10 2.83
CA ILE A 22 1.47 -4.36 3.24
C ILE A 22 1.80 -5.22 2.02
N ALA A 23 0.90 -5.26 1.05
CA ALA A 23 1.16 -6.02 -0.16
C ALA A 23 2.40 -5.49 -0.88
N SER A 24 2.55 -4.16 -0.92
CA SER A 24 3.71 -3.56 -1.55
C SER A 24 5.00 -3.87 -0.79
N ALA A 25 4.95 -3.78 0.52
CA ALA A 25 6.15 -3.96 1.33
C ALA A 25 6.66 -5.39 1.29
N LYS A 26 5.81 -6.34 0.99
CA LYS A 26 6.20 -7.74 0.97
C LYS A 26 6.78 -8.19 -0.36
N VAL A 27 6.75 -7.35 -1.36
CA VAL A 27 7.31 -7.72 -2.67
C VAL A 27 8.81 -7.78 -2.55
N GLU A 28 9.39 -8.84 -3.10
CA GLU A 28 10.84 -9.00 -3.06
C GLU A 28 11.51 -7.88 -3.82
N GLY A 29 12.53 -7.28 -3.19
CA GLY A 29 13.22 -6.15 -3.80
C GLY A 29 12.78 -4.81 -3.24
N VAL A 30 11.66 -4.77 -2.53
CA VAL A 30 11.20 -3.54 -1.90
C VAL A 30 11.84 -3.45 -0.52
N HIS A 31 12.54 -2.34 -0.28
CA HIS A 31 13.14 -2.13 1.04
C HIS A 31 12.09 -1.58 2.00
N SER A 32 11.39 -0.53 1.59
CA SER A 32 10.42 0.09 2.48
C SER A 32 9.56 1.04 1.68
N LEU A 33 8.51 1.52 2.33
CA LEU A 33 7.65 2.55 1.76
C LEU A 33 8.14 3.91 2.24
N HIS A 34 7.92 4.91 1.42
CA HIS A 34 8.31 6.28 1.74
C HIS A 34 7.19 6.96 2.51
N ASN A 35 7.45 7.32 3.75
CA ASN A 35 6.44 7.97 4.58
C ASN A 35 6.48 9.47 4.31
N LYS A 36 5.74 9.90 3.31
CA LYS A 36 5.73 11.29 2.91
C LYS A 36 5.17 12.22 3.96
N ARG A 37 4.48 11.65 4.93
CA ARG A 37 3.87 12.45 5.98
C ARG A 37 4.90 13.32 6.70
N PHE A 38 6.06 12.75 6.98
CA PHE A 38 7.08 13.51 7.69
C PHE A 38 7.68 14.60 6.83
N ALA A 39 7.89 14.29 5.55
CA ALA A 39 8.49 15.25 4.64
C ALA A 39 7.59 16.46 4.44
N ASP A 40 6.30 16.24 4.41
CA ASP A 40 5.34 17.30 4.14
C ASP A 40 4.90 18.04 5.38
N GLY A 41 5.26 17.55 6.56
CA GLY A 41 4.78 18.16 7.78
C GLY A 41 3.29 18.04 7.97
N LEU A 42 2.72 17.00 7.42
CA LEU A 42 1.27 16.83 7.45
C LEU A 42 0.80 16.44 8.83
N SER A 43 -0.50 16.51 8.98
CA SER A 43 -1.15 16.20 10.22
C SER A 43 -0.80 14.80 10.70
N LYS A 44 -0.73 14.64 12.01
CA LYS A 44 -0.49 13.33 12.57
C LYS A 44 -1.62 12.36 12.28
N THR A 45 -2.77 12.87 11.93
CA THR A 45 -3.90 11.99 11.62
C THR A 45 -3.79 11.37 10.26
N SER A 46 -2.84 11.83 9.45
CA SER A 46 -2.67 11.21 8.14
C SER A 46 -2.24 9.77 8.32
N LEU A 47 -2.94 8.88 7.65
CA LEU A 47 -2.64 7.46 7.72
C LEU A 47 -1.86 6.96 6.53
N ASN A 48 -1.50 7.87 5.63
CA ASN A 48 -0.73 7.49 4.46
C ASN A 48 0.68 7.17 4.87
N ARG A 49 1.13 6.01 4.47
CA ARG A 49 2.49 5.54 4.73
C ARG A 49 3.19 5.29 3.42
N GLY A 50 3.07 6.23 2.49
CA GLY A 50 3.58 6.04 1.16
C GLY A 50 2.55 5.50 0.20
N VAL A 51 1.32 5.38 0.65
CA VAL A 51 0.22 4.88 -0.16
C VAL A 51 -0.86 5.95 -0.22
N TYR A 52 -1.26 6.32 -1.41
CA TYR A 52 -2.29 7.32 -1.60
C TYR A 52 -3.34 6.76 -2.55
N LEU A 53 -4.55 6.63 -2.05
CA LEU A 53 -5.65 6.10 -2.83
C LEU A 53 -6.60 7.23 -3.22
N GLU A 54 -7.04 7.19 -4.45
CA GLU A 54 -7.90 8.24 -4.97
C GLU A 54 -8.97 7.63 -5.85
N SER A 55 -10.20 8.10 -5.69
CA SER A 55 -11.30 7.66 -6.54
C SER A 55 -11.69 8.82 -7.43
N ASP A 56 -11.93 8.51 -8.70
CA ASP A 56 -12.42 9.56 -9.59
C ASP A 56 -13.95 9.57 -9.57
N GLU A 57 -14.53 10.43 -10.40
CA GLU A 57 -15.98 10.59 -10.40
C GLU A 57 -16.70 9.37 -10.89
N GLU A 58 -16.01 8.53 -11.65
CA GLU A 58 -16.62 7.33 -12.18
C GLU A 58 -16.43 6.15 -11.26
N GLY A 59 -15.78 6.34 -10.13
CA GLY A 59 -15.59 5.25 -9.19
C GLY A 59 -14.33 4.45 -9.42
N ASN A 60 -13.47 4.88 -10.33
CA ASN A 60 -12.21 4.19 -10.57
C ASN A 60 -11.23 4.53 -9.45
N LEU A 61 -10.58 3.51 -8.94
CA LEU A 61 -9.65 3.67 -7.84
C LEU A 61 -8.23 3.60 -8.35
N THR A 62 -7.45 4.60 -7.99
CA THR A 62 -6.04 4.69 -8.36
C THR A 62 -5.20 4.70 -7.12
N ALA A 63 -4.11 3.96 -7.15
CA ALA A 63 -3.17 3.91 -6.03
C ALA A 63 -1.84 4.48 -6.46
N ASP A 64 -1.31 5.39 -5.66
CA ASP A 64 0.05 5.90 -5.85
C ASP A 64 0.88 5.42 -4.68
N ILE A 65 1.99 4.74 -4.98
CA ILE A 65 2.79 4.10 -3.96
C ILE A 65 4.22 4.57 -4.09
N TYR A 66 4.79 5.06 -3.01
CA TYR A 66 6.15 5.59 -2.97
C TYR A 66 7.02 4.62 -2.22
N VAL A 67 8.08 4.14 -2.87
CA VAL A 67 8.89 3.05 -2.32
C VAL A 67 10.37 3.33 -2.46
N TYR A 68 11.12 2.69 -1.57
CA TYR A 68 12.57 2.53 -1.70
C TYR A 68 12.82 1.09 -2.11
N LEU A 69 13.68 0.90 -3.11
CA LEU A 69 14.02 -0.44 -3.56
C LEU A 69 15.44 -0.78 -3.16
N GLU A 70 15.74 -2.05 -3.13
CA GLU A 70 17.07 -2.52 -2.79
C GLU A 70 17.99 -2.39 -3.99
N TYR A 71 19.24 -2.05 -3.72
CA TYR A 71 20.23 -1.96 -4.77
C TYR A 71 20.41 -3.33 -5.41
N GLY A 72 20.49 -3.34 -6.73
CA GLY A 72 20.74 -4.57 -7.45
C GLY A 72 19.51 -5.17 -8.09
N VAL A 73 18.32 -4.67 -7.77
CA VAL A 73 17.11 -5.22 -8.39
C VAL A 73 16.79 -4.48 -9.67
N SER A 74 16.00 -5.13 -10.50
CA SER A 74 15.47 -4.47 -11.69
C SER A 74 14.31 -3.60 -11.28
N VAL A 75 14.46 -2.29 -11.41
CA VAL A 75 13.41 -1.36 -11.00
C VAL A 75 12.10 -1.63 -11.75
N PRO A 76 12.11 -1.79 -13.08
CA PRO A 76 10.84 -2.08 -13.75
C PRO A 76 10.22 -3.39 -13.31
N ALA A 77 11.04 -4.42 -13.10
CA ALA A 77 10.49 -5.72 -12.74
C ALA A 77 9.85 -5.68 -11.37
N VAL A 78 10.51 -5.08 -10.41
CA VAL A 78 9.97 -4.99 -9.05
C VAL A 78 8.72 -4.12 -9.06
N SER A 79 8.75 -3.03 -9.82
CA SER A 79 7.58 -2.16 -9.90
C SER A 79 6.37 -2.90 -10.45
N MET A 80 6.57 -3.74 -11.47
CA MET A 80 5.47 -4.51 -12.01
C MET A 80 4.98 -5.54 -11.01
N ASP A 81 5.89 -6.12 -10.24
CA ASP A 81 5.49 -7.05 -9.20
C ASP A 81 4.63 -6.37 -8.16
N ILE A 82 4.98 -5.14 -7.80
CA ILE A 82 4.15 -4.38 -6.85
C ILE A 82 2.78 -4.14 -7.44
N GLN A 83 2.72 -3.74 -8.71
CA GLN A 83 1.43 -3.48 -9.33
C GLN A 83 0.53 -4.71 -9.28
N ARG A 84 1.09 -5.87 -9.60
CA ARG A 84 0.29 -7.10 -9.55
C ARG A 84 -0.09 -7.48 -8.13
N ALA A 85 0.84 -7.36 -7.21
CA ALA A 85 0.57 -7.75 -5.83
C ALA A 85 -0.54 -6.89 -5.24
N VAL A 86 -0.52 -5.59 -5.51
CA VAL A 86 -1.52 -4.69 -4.98
C VAL A 86 -2.89 -5.00 -5.56
N LYS A 87 -2.96 -5.14 -6.87
CA LYS A 87 -4.25 -5.41 -7.49
C LYS A 87 -4.84 -6.73 -6.98
N THR A 88 -3.99 -7.74 -6.85
CA THR A 88 -4.44 -9.03 -6.38
C THR A 88 -4.90 -8.96 -4.93
N ALA A 89 -4.13 -8.31 -4.08
CA ALA A 89 -4.46 -8.27 -2.66
C ALA A 89 -5.74 -7.49 -2.40
N VAL A 90 -5.88 -6.33 -3.03
CA VAL A 90 -7.06 -5.52 -2.80
C VAL A 90 -8.31 -6.24 -3.31
N PHE A 91 -8.19 -6.90 -4.45
CA PHE A 91 -9.34 -7.63 -4.97
C PHE A 91 -9.69 -8.83 -4.06
N ASN A 92 -8.67 -9.56 -3.63
CA ASN A 92 -8.93 -10.77 -2.84
C ASN A 92 -9.45 -10.46 -1.46
N TYR A 93 -8.96 -9.40 -0.84
CA TYR A 93 -9.31 -9.13 0.55
C TYR A 93 -10.46 -8.17 0.70
N ALA A 94 -10.70 -7.32 -0.28
CA ALA A 94 -11.74 -6.31 -0.16
C ALA A 94 -12.73 -6.32 -1.31
N ASP A 95 -12.50 -7.18 -2.30
CA ASP A 95 -13.39 -7.26 -3.46
C ASP A 95 -13.47 -5.93 -4.18
N VAL A 96 -12.36 -5.21 -4.22
CA VAL A 96 -12.28 -3.91 -4.87
C VAL A 96 -11.28 -4.01 -6.00
N THR A 97 -11.64 -3.43 -7.14
CA THR A 97 -10.76 -3.42 -8.30
C THR A 97 -10.03 -2.09 -8.36
N VAL A 98 -8.70 -2.17 -8.38
CA VAL A 98 -7.87 -0.98 -8.52
C VAL A 98 -7.58 -0.79 -10.00
N SER A 99 -7.95 0.38 -10.52
CA SER A 99 -7.81 0.64 -11.96
C SER A 99 -6.36 0.83 -12.35
N ALA A 100 -5.59 1.53 -11.52
CA ALA A 100 -4.21 1.82 -11.84
C ALA A 100 -3.39 1.86 -10.57
N VAL A 101 -2.17 1.34 -10.65
CA VAL A 101 -1.22 1.40 -9.54
C VAL A 101 0.03 2.08 -10.07
N ASN A 102 0.30 3.26 -9.56
CA ASN A 102 1.45 4.05 -9.98
C ASN A 102 2.55 3.90 -8.94
N ILE A 103 3.71 3.46 -9.38
CA ILE A 103 4.82 3.21 -8.48
C ILE A 103 5.84 4.34 -8.63
N HIS A 104 6.13 4.98 -7.51
CA HIS A 104 7.11 6.07 -7.46
C HIS A 104 8.32 5.57 -6.68
N VAL A 105 9.40 5.32 -7.39
CA VAL A 105 10.63 4.83 -6.75
C VAL A 105 11.41 6.07 -6.33
N VAL A 106 11.48 6.31 -5.03
CA VAL A 106 12.10 7.53 -4.52
C VAL A 106 13.55 7.34 -4.14
N GLY A 107 14.03 6.11 -4.10
CA GLY A 107 15.42 5.89 -3.79
C GLY A 107 15.78 4.43 -3.83
N ILE A 108 17.09 4.20 -3.88
CA ILE A 108 17.67 2.87 -3.87
C ILE A 108 18.50 2.76 -2.61
N VAL A 109 18.35 1.66 -1.89
CA VAL A 109 18.98 1.49 -0.58
C VAL A 109 20.01 0.37 -0.67
N PRO A 110 21.21 0.57 -0.06
CA PRO A 110 22.21 -0.49 -0.07
C PRO A 110 21.69 -1.78 0.56
N VAL A 111 22.24 -2.89 0.10
CA VAL A 111 21.76 -4.21 0.51
C VAL A 111 21.85 -4.41 2.01
N GLU A 112 22.90 -3.90 2.63
CA GLU A 112 23.13 -4.14 4.05
C GLU A 112 22.27 -3.29 4.97
N THR A 113 21.47 -2.39 4.40
CA THR A 113 20.58 -1.57 5.23
C THR A 113 19.42 -2.41 5.74
N PRO A 114 19.19 -2.43 7.06
CA PRO A 114 18.12 -3.26 7.59
C PRO A 114 16.76 -2.81 7.09
N LYS A 115 15.90 -3.79 6.88
CA LYS A 115 14.55 -3.53 6.42
C LYS A 115 13.67 -3.25 7.63
N PRO A 116 12.88 -2.17 7.59
CA PRO A 116 12.01 -1.90 8.73
C PRO A 116 10.92 -2.97 8.84
N GLU A 117 10.45 -3.18 10.05
CA GLU A 117 9.35 -4.09 10.26
C GLU A 117 8.05 -3.42 9.87
N LEU A 118 7.06 -4.25 9.59
CA LEU A 118 5.78 -3.69 9.17
C LEU A 118 5.17 -2.80 10.23
N LYS A 119 5.33 -3.14 11.50
CA LYS A 119 4.77 -2.29 12.54
C LYS A 119 5.45 -0.93 12.60
N ASP A 120 6.70 -0.85 12.17
CA ASP A 120 7.37 0.43 12.11
C ASP A 120 6.80 1.30 11.00
N LEU A 121 6.29 0.68 9.95
CA LEU A 121 5.72 1.41 8.84
C LEU A 121 4.30 1.85 9.10
N PHE A 122 3.53 1.04 9.80
CA PHE A 122 2.11 1.29 9.97
C PHE A 122 1.71 1.57 11.41
N GLY A 123 2.67 1.48 12.34
CA GLY A 123 2.38 1.75 13.73
C GLY A 123 1.98 0.48 14.47
N GLU A 124 2.24 0.49 15.76
CA GLU A 124 1.94 -0.68 16.57
C GLU A 124 0.45 -0.91 16.72
N ASP A 125 -0.30 0.18 16.72
CA ASP A 125 -1.74 0.04 16.91
C ASP A 125 -2.37 -0.82 15.86
N PHE A 126 -1.88 -0.70 14.62
CA PHE A 126 -2.43 -1.47 13.54
C PHE A 126 -2.22 -2.97 13.74
N LEU A 127 -1.01 -3.34 14.14
CA LEU A 127 -0.68 -4.76 14.25
C LEU A 127 -1.20 -5.38 15.54
N ASP A 128 -1.42 -4.58 16.56
CA ASP A 128 -1.88 -5.09 17.85
C ASP A 128 -3.39 -5.16 17.94
N GLU A 129 -4.06 -4.64 16.98
CA GLU A 129 -5.51 -4.66 17.02
C GLU A 129 -6.04 -6.04 16.83
N GLU A 130 -7.00 -6.37 17.61
CA GLU A 130 -7.57 -7.70 17.53
C GLU A 130 -8.97 -7.65 17.04
#